data_81ae1cb415d56bb88341510f143b7bb0
#
_entry.id   81ae1cb415d56bb88341510f143b7bb0
#
_cell.length_a   1.000
_cell.length_b   1.000
_cell.length_c   1.000
_cell.angle_alpha   90.00
_cell.angle_beta   90.00
_cell.angle_gamma   90.00
#
_symmetry.space_group_name_H-M   'P 1'
#
loop_
_entity.id
_entity.type
_entity.pdbx_description
1 polymer ?
#
loop_
_entity_poly.entity_id
_entity_poly.type
_entity_poly.pdbx_seq_one_letter_code
_entity_poly.pdbx_strand_id
1 'polypeptide(L)'
;MSDMSILGSFVALYLQVKSRKSALGLSLQTVGAVAGARLLHLFSHPLGIHFKPDSLPFILSAFLDYANAAMGVFVLYFIVSQYMNTYESEKDNFSQSFWVKLGLDKGIVQKLRWMFLYIIAGLFAFIWHIFRRSQHTFIVSYFCCYYEALCALALLPQLWMFQQDRVVSPQLANFVALTACNRLFTLVFWVSYPYVFWNRYPDNRGVQMASEILNLLILSDFLYYFVRARLRGQTVVVIPQGLNQV
;
A
#
# COMPACT_ATOMS: atom_id res chain seq x y z
N MET A 1 -11.06 11.90 -4.20
CA MET A 1 -11.17 10.63 -4.97
C MET A 1 -10.15 9.59 -4.53
N SER A 2 -8.91 9.99 -4.30
CA SER A 2 -7.84 9.10 -3.79
C SER A 2 -8.27 8.36 -2.51
N ASP A 3 -8.68 9.08 -1.47
CA ASP A 3 -9.05 8.48 -0.17
C ASP A 3 -10.31 7.60 -0.24
N MET A 4 -11.25 7.94 -1.11
CA MET A 4 -12.42 7.08 -1.36
C MET A 4 -12.04 5.76 -2.04
N SER A 5 -11.02 5.77 -2.91
CA SER A 5 -10.53 4.56 -3.57
C SER A 5 -9.89 3.59 -2.57
N ILE A 6 -9.13 4.09 -1.60
CA ILE A 6 -8.53 3.26 -0.55
C ILE A 6 -9.58 2.74 0.44
N LEU A 7 -10.57 3.56 0.80
CA LEU A 7 -11.69 3.10 1.61
C LEU A 7 -12.44 1.98 0.91
N GLY A 8 -12.73 2.15 -0.39
CA GLY A 8 -13.33 1.11 -1.24
C GLY A 8 -12.50 -0.17 -1.28
N SER A 9 -11.17 -0.08 -1.29
CA SER A 9 -10.29 -1.25 -1.28
C SER A 9 -10.41 -2.05 0.03
N PHE A 10 -10.46 -1.38 1.19
CA PHE A 10 -10.67 -2.05 2.47
C PHE A 10 -12.08 -2.66 2.60
N VAL A 11 -13.12 -1.97 2.09
CA VAL A 11 -14.48 -2.51 2.05
C VAL A 11 -14.54 -3.76 1.17
N ALA A 12 -13.94 -3.73 -0.02
CA ALA A 12 -13.87 -4.88 -0.90
C ALA A 12 -13.17 -6.07 -0.24
N LEU A 13 -12.06 -5.82 0.47
CA LEU A 13 -11.32 -6.82 1.21
C LEU A 13 -12.15 -7.42 2.36
N TYR A 14 -12.81 -6.57 3.16
CA TYR A 14 -13.72 -7.01 4.23
C TYR A 14 -14.81 -7.92 3.69
N LEU A 15 -15.51 -7.48 2.63
CA LEU A 15 -16.60 -8.25 2.01
C LEU A 15 -16.09 -9.60 1.47
N GLN A 16 -14.89 -9.63 0.89
CA GLN A 16 -14.28 -10.87 0.43
C GLN A 16 -14.07 -11.85 1.58
N VAL A 17 -13.35 -11.43 2.62
CA VAL A 17 -13.01 -12.31 3.75
C VAL A 17 -14.29 -12.79 4.45
N LYS A 18 -15.26 -11.90 4.63
CA LYS A 18 -16.56 -12.25 5.23
C LYS A 18 -17.38 -13.23 4.38
N SER A 19 -17.44 -13.03 3.07
CA SER A 19 -18.23 -13.89 2.15
C SER A 19 -17.59 -15.27 1.99
N ARG A 20 -16.26 -15.34 1.91
CA ARG A 20 -15.53 -16.61 1.76
C ARG A 20 -15.26 -17.30 3.09
N LYS A 21 -15.45 -16.63 4.21
CA LYS A 21 -15.08 -17.10 5.55
C LYS A 21 -13.63 -17.61 5.60
N SER A 22 -12.73 -16.96 4.87
CA SER A 22 -11.35 -17.42 4.69
C SER A 22 -10.43 -16.25 4.30
N ALA A 23 -9.20 -16.29 4.82
CA ALA A 23 -8.10 -15.39 4.47
C ALA A 23 -7.12 -15.98 3.43
N LEU A 24 -7.56 -17.04 2.71
CA LEU A 24 -6.75 -17.70 1.67
C LEU A 24 -6.32 -16.74 0.57
N GLY A 25 -5.05 -16.80 0.18
CA GLY A 25 -4.44 -15.97 -0.88
C GLY A 25 -4.20 -14.52 -0.48
N LEU A 26 -4.46 -14.14 0.79
CA LEU A 26 -4.27 -12.78 1.29
C LEU A 26 -2.94 -12.67 2.05
N SER A 27 -2.15 -11.67 1.70
CA SER A 27 -0.96 -11.30 2.47
C SER A 27 -1.33 -10.39 3.66
N LEU A 28 -1.16 -10.90 4.88
CA LEU A 28 -1.31 -10.07 6.07
C LEU A 28 -0.22 -9.00 6.18
N GLN A 29 0.97 -9.25 5.62
CA GLN A 29 2.03 -8.24 5.54
C GLN A 29 1.56 -7.02 4.73
N THR A 30 0.86 -7.25 3.63
CA THR A 30 0.26 -6.17 2.81
C THR A 30 -0.83 -5.42 3.57
N VAL A 31 -1.79 -6.14 4.17
CA VAL A 31 -2.89 -5.49 4.92
C VAL A 31 -2.35 -4.67 6.09
N GLY A 32 -1.40 -5.25 6.84
CA GLY A 32 -0.72 -4.56 7.94
C GLY A 32 0.06 -3.33 7.49
N ALA A 33 0.77 -3.42 6.36
CA ALA A 33 1.53 -2.30 5.81
C ALA A 33 0.62 -1.17 5.31
N VAL A 34 -0.47 -1.50 4.60
CA VAL A 34 -1.43 -0.48 4.13
C VAL A 34 -2.14 0.18 5.31
N ALA A 35 -2.61 -0.60 6.30
CA ALA A 35 -3.24 -0.06 7.52
C ALA A 35 -2.25 0.78 8.34
N GLY A 36 -1.03 0.29 8.53
CA GLY A 36 0.04 1.00 9.22
C GLY A 36 0.42 2.32 8.53
N ALA A 37 0.49 2.32 7.20
CA ALA A 37 0.73 3.53 6.43
C ALA A 37 -0.38 4.57 6.66
N ARG A 38 -1.65 4.16 6.72
CA ARG A 38 -2.77 5.08 6.99
C ARG A 38 -2.72 5.65 8.42
N LEU A 39 -2.34 4.84 9.40
CA LEU A 39 -2.09 5.34 10.75
C LEU A 39 -0.94 6.36 10.78
N LEU A 40 0.19 6.06 10.13
CA LEU A 40 1.31 7.00 10.03
C LEU A 40 0.93 8.31 9.35
N HIS A 41 0.07 8.25 8.33
CA HIS A 41 -0.46 9.44 7.68
C HIS A 41 -1.21 10.35 8.66
N LEU A 42 -2.06 9.78 9.53
CA LEU A 42 -2.75 10.55 10.56
C LEU A 42 -1.79 11.23 11.55
N PHE A 43 -0.66 10.60 11.89
CA PHE A 43 0.33 11.19 12.79
C PHE A 43 1.21 12.25 12.11
N SER A 44 1.46 12.13 10.82
CA SER A 44 2.33 13.04 10.08
C SER A 44 1.60 14.28 9.55
N HIS A 45 0.31 14.19 9.27
CA HIS A 45 -0.47 15.21 8.60
C HIS A 45 -0.99 16.37 9.49
N PRO A 46 -1.36 16.17 10.77
CA PRO A 46 -1.92 17.24 11.59
C PRO A 46 -0.95 18.39 11.88
N LEU A 47 0.34 18.15 11.67
CA LEU A 47 1.40 19.11 11.97
C LEU A 47 1.79 20.00 10.78
N GLY A 48 1.28 19.70 9.58
CA GLY A 48 1.61 20.42 8.34
C GLY A 48 0.49 21.28 7.77
N ILE A 49 -0.56 21.57 8.53
CA ILE A 49 -1.78 22.16 8.01
C ILE A 49 -1.63 23.66 7.79
N HIS A 50 -1.42 24.04 6.53
CA HIS A 50 -1.62 25.40 6.05
C HIS A 50 -3.00 25.59 5.37
N PHE A 51 -3.92 24.65 5.53
CA PHE A 51 -5.29 24.80 5.03
C PHE A 51 -6.18 25.53 6.06
N LYS A 52 -7.05 26.41 5.57
CA LYS A 52 -8.08 27.01 6.43
C LYS A 52 -8.98 25.88 6.95
N PRO A 53 -9.08 25.67 8.27
CA PRO A 53 -9.84 24.55 8.85
C PRO A 53 -11.34 24.56 8.52
N ASP A 54 -11.85 25.71 8.05
CA ASP A 54 -13.28 25.93 7.83
C ASP A 54 -13.75 25.58 6.41
N SER A 55 -12.88 25.04 5.54
CA SER A 55 -13.30 24.66 4.19
C SER A 55 -13.89 23.23 4.17
N LEU A 56 -15.07 23.08 3.55
CA LEU A 56 -15.73 21.77 3.41
C LEU A 56 -14.84 20.66 2.82
N PRO A 57 -14.00 20.93 1.79
CA PRO A 57 -13.07 19.93 1.26
C PRO A 57 -12.05 19.44 2.29
N PHE A 58 -11.60 20.31 3.19
CA PHE A 58 -10.67 19.97 4.25
C PHE A 58 -11.31 19.03 5.29
N ILE A 59 -12.51 19.38 5.77
CA ILE A 59 -13.26 18.55 6.72
C ILE A 59 -13.53 17.18 6.14
N LEU A 60 -13.92 17.10 4.86
CA LEU A 60 -14.17 15.84 4.17
C LEU A 60 -12.91 15.01 4.02
N SER A 61 -11.77 15.61 3.66
CA SER A 61 -10.48 14.92 3.55
C SER A 61 -10.04 14.36 4.91
N ALA A 62 -10.10 15.17 5.97
CA ALA A 62 -9.77 14.71 7.32
C ALA A 62 -10.67 13.55 7.77
N PHE A 63 -11.98 13.65 7.53
CA PHE A 63 -12.91 12.56 7.84
C PHE A 63 -12.54 11.26 7.10
N LEU A 64 -12.22 11.35 5.81
CA LEU A 64 -11.82 10.19 5.00
C LEU A 64 -10.49 9.60 5.48
N ASP A 65 -9.54 10.39 5.93
CA ASP A 65 -8.27 9.90 6.49
C ASP A 65 -8.51 9.08 7.77
N TYR A 66 -9.32 9.60 8.68
CA TYR A 66 -9.73 8.85 9.89
C TYR A 66 -10.51 7.58 9.54
N ALA A 67 -11.44 7.65 8.59
CA ALA A 67 -12.22 6.50 8.15
C ALA A 67 -11.33 5.42 7.53
N ASN A 68 -10.34 5.80 6.71
CA ASN A 68 -9.37 4.89 6.10
C ASN A 68 -8.51 4.18 7.15
N ALA A 69 -7.99 4.92 8.12
CA ALA A 69 -7.19 4.35 9.19
C ALA A 69 -8.02 3.40 10.08
N ALA A 70 -9.21 3.83 10.49
CA ALA A 70 -10.11 3.01 11.29
C ALA A 70 -10.54 1.74 10.55
N MET A 71 -10.90 1.84 9.27
CA MET A 71 -11.28 0.69 8.44
C MET A 71 -10.11 -0.27 8.23
N GLY A 72 -8.90 0.24 7.99
CA GLY A 72 -7.69 -0.57 7.87
C GLY A 72 -7.40 -1.38 9.12
N VAL A 73 -7.44 -0.75 10.29
CA VAL A 73 -7.27 -1.43 11.60
C VAL A 73 -8.39 -2.43 11.85
N PHE A 74 -9.63 -2.06 11.57
CA PHE A 74 -10.78 -2.94 11.73
C PHE A 74 -10.65 -4.20 10.87
N VAL A 75 -10.31 -4.05 9.59
CA VAL A 75 -10.15 -5.20 8.68
C VAL A 75 -9.01 -6.10 9.12
N LEU A 76 -7.87 -5.53 9.52
CA LEU A 76 -6.75 -6.30 10.05
C LEU A 76 -7.15 -7.08 11.32
N TYR A 77 -7.79 -6.42 12.27
CA TYR A 77 -8.29 -7.05 13.49
C TYR A 77 -9.30 -8.17 13.18
N PHE A 78 -10.24 -7.92 12.27
CA PHE A 78 -11.26 -8.89 11.85
C PHE A 78 -10.62 -10.15 11.25
N ILE A 79 -9.60 -10.00 10.40
CA ILE A 79 -8.90 -11.14 9.80
C ILE A 79 -8.14 -11.92 10.88
N VAL A 80 -7.37 -11.23 11.71
CA VAL A 80 -6.55 -11.88 12.75
C VAL A 80 -7.41 -12.57 13.79
N SER A 81 -8.55 -11.98 14.19
CA SER A 81 -9.40 -12.56 15.25
C SER A 81 -10.26 -13.73 14.77
N GLN A 82 -10.70 -13.75 13.52
CA GLN A 82 -11.68 -14.73 13.05
C GLN A 82 -11.15 -15.71 12.01
N TYR A 83 -10.15 -15.33 11.21
CA TYR A 83 -9.72 -16.11 10.05
C TYR A 83 -8.23 -16.46 10.03
N MET A 84 -7.53 -16.29 11.15
CA MET A 84 -6.11 -16.62 11.23
C MET A 84 -5.82 -18.11 10.93
N ASN A 85 -6.77 -19.00 11.25
CA ASN A 85 -6.65 -20.42 10.98
C ASN A 85 -6.64 -20.77 9.47
N THR A 86 -7.16 -19.89 8.63
CA THR A 86 -7.19 -20.08 7.17
C THR A 86 -6.09 -19.32 6.44
N TYR A 87 -5.25 -18.60 7.19
CA TYR A 87 -4.17 -17.82 6.63
C TYR A 87 -2.98 -18.69 6.23
N GLU A 88 -2.53 -18.54 4.98
CA GLU A 88 -1.40 -19.28 4.39
C GLU A 88 -0.05 -18.64 4.73
N SER A 89 0.39 -18.82 5.96
CA SER A 89 1.64 -18.21 6.43
C SER A 89 2.89 -18.66 5.68
N GLU A 90 2.85 -19.85 5.08
CA GLU A 90 3.96 -20.40 4.30
C GLU A 90 4.12 -19.72 2.94
N LYS A 91 3.01 -19.28 2.32
CA LYS A 91 3.02 -18.56 1.05
C LYS A 91 3.35 -17.07 1.25
N ASP A 92 2.98 -16.49 2.39
CA ASP A 92 3.31 -15.09 2.72
C ASP A 92 4.75 -14.97 3.24
N ASN A 93 5.70 -15.40 2.40
CA ASN A 93 7.13 -15.54 2.69
C ASN A 93 8.02 -14.55 1.92
N PHE A 94 7.48 -13.43 1.47
CA PHE A 94 8.13 -12.45 0.61
C PHE A 94 9.58 -12.11 1.01
N SER A 95 9.86 -12.01 2.31
CA SER A 95 11.20 -11.66 2.81
C SER A 95 12.09 -12.85 3.16
N GLN A 96 11.56 -14.07 3.17
CA GLN A 96 12.26 -15.24 3.71
C GLN A 96 13.54 -15.55 2.94
N SER A 97 13.49 -15.51 1.61
CA SER A 97 14.65 -15.77 0.75
C SER A 97 15.78 -14.76 0.96
N PHE A 98 15.45 -13.51 1.26
CA PHE A 98 16.43 -12.45 1.55
C PHE A 98 17.14 -12.69 2.89
N TRP A 99 16.39 -12.96 3.96
CA TRP A 99 16.97 -13.21 5.28
C TRP A 99 17.84 -14.46 5.32
N VAL A 100 17.41 -15.52 4.60
CA VAL A 100 18.23 -16.76 4.47
C VAL A 100 19.54 -16.48 3.73
N LYS A 101 19.53 -15.66 2.69
CA LYS A 101 20.76 -15.24 1.99
C LYS A 101 21.72 -14.43 2.87
N LEU A 102 21.19 -13.72 3.87
CA LEU A 102 22.00 -13.00 4.87
C LEU A 102 22.56 -13.93 5.97
N GLY A 103 22.32 -15.24 5.89
CA GLY A 103 22.85 -16.22 6.85
C GLY A 103 22.09 -16.27 8.18
N LEU A 104 20.88 -15.71 8.25
CA LEU A 104 20.06 -15.76 9.47
C LEU A 104 19.40 -17.13 9.65
N ASP A 105 19.35 -17.57 10.90
CA ASP A 105 18.73 -18.84 11.27
C ASP A 105 17.22 -18.86 10.98
N LYS A 106 16.69 -20.01 10.52
CA LYS A 106 15.27 -20.14 10.11
C LYS A 106 14.28 -19.69 11.19
N GLY A 107 14.58 -19.94 12.46
CA GLY A 107 13.73 -19.51 13.57
C GLY A 107 13.66 -17.99 13.73
N ILE A 108 14.77 -17.30 13.48
CA ILE A 108 14.84 -15.83 13.51
C ILE A 108 14.16 -15.26 12.27
N VAL A 109 14.37 -15.86 11.10
CA VAL A 109 13.76 -15.46 9.83
C VAL A 109 12.24 -15.45 9.91
N GLN A 110 11.65 -16.45 10.55
CA GLN A 110 10.19 -16.52 10.71
C GLN A 110 9.62 -15.36 11.55
N LYS A 111 10.37 -14.88 12.53
CA LYS A 111 9.99 -13.71 13.35
C LYS A 111 10.24 -12.40 12.62
N LEU A 112 11.34 -12.30 11.88
CA LEU A 112 11.75 -11.07 11.18
C LEU A 112 11.01 -10.84 9.86
N ARG A 113 10.32 -11.84 9.30
CA ARG A 113 9.62 -11.69 8.01
C ARG A 113 8.65 -10.52 7.99
N TRP A 114 7.95 -10.27 9.10
CA TRP A 114 7.02 -9.16 9.25
C TRP A 114 7.72 -7.80 9.30
N MET A 115 8.95 -7.75 9.81
CA MET A 115 9.70 -6.51 9.97
C MET A 115 10.40 -6.07 8.68
N PHE A 116 10.62 -6.99 7.73
CA PHE A 116 11.40 -6.72 6.53
C PHE A 116 10.89 -5.51 5.75
N LEU A 117 9.59 -5.46 5.48
CA LEU A 117 8.96 -4.39 4.74
C LEU A 117 9.12 -3.04 5.44
N TYR A 118 8.95 -3.04 6.76
CA TYR A 118 9.09 -1.84 7.59
C TYR A 118 10.54 -1.36 7.67
N ILE A 119 11.49 -2.29 7.76
CA ILE A 119 12.93 -1.95 7.76
C ILE A 119 13.33 -1.33 6.42
N ILE A 120 12.95 -1.95 5.31
CA ILE A 120 13.25 -1.41 3.98
C ILE A 120 12.59 -0.05 3.77
N ALA A 121 11.31 0.08 4.12
CA ALA A 121 10.63 1.37 4.05
C ALA A 121 11.34 2.45 4.90
N GLY A 122 11.84 2.07 6.09
CA GLY A 122 12.62 2.95 6.95
C GLY A 122 13.96 3.39 6.34
N LEU A 123 14.67 2.47 5.69
CA LEU A 123 15.92 2.79 4.99
C LEU A 123 15.66 3.71 3.78
N PHE A 124 14.64 3.42 2.98
CA PHE A 124 14.25 4.30 1.89
C PHE A 124 13.82 5.68 2.39
N ALA A 125 13.05 5.74 3.46
CA ALA A 125 12.64 7.00 4.08
C ALA A 125 13.83 7.81 4.57
N PHE A 126 14.84 7.15 5.17
CA PHE A 126 16.06 7.81 5.64
C PHE A 126 16.87 8.39 4.48
N ILE A 127 17.12 7.59 3.43
CA ILE A 127 17.82 8.06 2.22
C ILE A 127 17.04 9.23 1.61
N TRP A 128 15.75 9.10 1.50
CA TRP A 128 14.89 10.11 0.89
C TRP A 128 14.84 11.40 1.71
N HIS A 129 14.81 11.27 3.04
CA HIS A 129 14.87 12.41 3.94
C HIS A 129 16.15 13.24 3.76
N ILE A 130 17.31 12.60 3.49
CA ILE A 130 18.58 13.28 3.24
C ILE A 130 18.49 14.19 2.01
N PHE A 131 17.80 13.74 0.96
CA PHE A 131 17.62 14.51 -0.27
C PHE A 131 16.51 15.56 -0.21
N ARG A 132 15.68 15.50 0.83
CA ARG A 132 14.56 16.40 1.01
C ARG A 132 14.99 17.65 1.77
N ARG A 133 14.95 18.81 1.10
CA ARG A 133 15.03 20.10 1.79
C ARG A 133 13.67 20.40 2.43
N SER A 134 13.47 20.03 3.68
CA SER A 134 12.23 20.29 4.40
C SER A 134 12.40 21.43 5.38
N GLN A 135 11.42 22.32 5.47
CA GLN A 135 11.31 23.36 6.50
C GLN A 135 10.76 22.81 7.83
N HIS A 136 10.32 21.53 7.84
CA HIS A 136 9.78 20.88 9.04
C HIS A 136 10.89 20.27 9.91
N THR A 137 10.55 19.97 11.16
CA THR A 137 11.44 19.23 12.06
C THR A 137 11.82 17.88 11.47
N PHE A 138 13.04 17.40 11.80
CA PHE A 138 13.56 16.11 11.32
C PHE A 138 12.52 14.97 11.47
N ILE A 139 11.91 14.87 12.64
CA ILE A 139 10.97 13.79 12.98
C ILE A 139 9.77 13.80 12.02
N VAL A 140 9.11 14.94 11.85
CA VAL A 140 7.92 15.06 10.98
C VAL A 140 8.28 14.75 9.54
N SER A 141 9.38 15.30 9.04
CA SER A 141 9.87 15.07 7.69
C SER A 141 10.21 13.60 7.44
N TYR A 142 10.86 12.93 8.40
CA TYR A 142 11.17 11.50 8.31
C TYR A 142 9.91 10.64 8.26
N PHE A 143 8.94 10.87 9.15
CA PHE A 143 7.69 10.12 9.16
C PHE A 143 6.86 10.32 7.88
N CYS A 144 6.87 11.51 7.28
CA CYS A 144 6.27 11.73 5.97
C CYS A 144 6.95 10.88 4.88
N CYS A 145 8.29 10.85 4.84
CA CYS A 145 9.02 10.01 3.90
C CYS A 145 8.79 8.51 4.16
N TYR A 146 8.68 8.13 5.45
CA TYR A 146 8.42 6.74 5.84
C TYR A 146 7.02 6.27 5.42
N TYR A 147 6.01 7.10 5.60
CA TYR A 147 4.67 6.85 5.10
C TYR A 147 4.68 6.61 3.58
N GLU A 148 5.30 7.51 2.81
CA GLU A 148 5.39 7.39 1.35
C GLU A 148 6.12 6.11 0.92
N ALA A 149 7.26 5.81 1.52
CA ALA A 149 8.02 4.60 1.24
C ALA A 149 7.23 3.32 1.59
N LEU A 150 6.57 3.30 2.75
CA LEU A 150 5.76 2.17 3.16
C LEU A 150 4.57 1.97 2.20
N CYS A 151 3.92 3.04 1.80
CA CYS A 151 2.87 3.00 0.80
C CYS A 151 3.34 2.45 -0.56
N ALA A 152 4.54 2.82 -1.00
CA ALA A 152 5.11 2.33 -2.27
C ALA A 152 5.37 0.82 -2.25
N LEU A 153 5.77 0.28 -1.11
CA LEU A 153 6.18 -1.12 -0.96
C LEU A 153 5.07 -2.04 -0.45
N ALA A 154 3.98 -1.48 0.09
CA ALA A 154 2.95 -2.23 0.82
C ALA A 154 2.30 -3.38 0.04
N LEU A 155 2.18 -3.27 -1.26
CA LEU A 155 1.56 -4.28 -2.12
C LEU A 155 2.51 -5.39 -2.59
N LEU A 156 3.82 -5.25 -2.40
CA LEU A 156 4.81 -6.25 -2.85
C LEU A 156 4.56 -7.66 -2.31
N PRO A 157 4.26 -7.87 -1.01
CA PRO A 157 3.99 -9.20 -0.51
C PRO A 157 2.75 -9.84 -1.16
N GLN A 158 1.71 -9.05 -1.44
CA GLN A 158 0.51 -9.55 -2.12
C GLN A 158 0.78 -9.92 -3.56
N LEU A 159 1.55 -9.11 -4.29
CA LEU A 159 1.96 -9.44 -5.66
C LEU A 159 2.82 -10.69 -5.71
N TRP A 160 3.69 -10.88 -4.71
CA TRP A 160 4.48 -12.10 -4.56
C TRP A 160 3.61 -13.34 -4.40
N MET A 161 2.59 -13.28 -3.55
CA MET A 161 1.61 -14.37 -3.41
C MET A 161 0.85 -14.63 -4.72
N PHE A 162 0.47 -13.60 -5.45
CA PHE A 162 -0.19 -13.74 -6.74
C PHE A 162 0.67 -14.46 -7.78
N GLN A 163 1.97 -14.22 -7.78
CA GLN A 163 2.90 -14.93 -8.65
C GLN A 163 3.02 -16.42 -8.29
N GLN A 164 2.86 -16.77 -7.01
CA GLN A 164 2.86 -18.16 -6.58
C GLN A 164 1.55 -18.89 -6.92
N ASP A 165 0.41 -18.27 -6.65
CA ASP A 165 -0.91 -18.87 -6.83
C ASP A 165 -1.40 -18.86 -8.29
N ARG A 166 -0.88 -17.96 -9.13
CA ARG A 166 -1.23 -17.72 -10.54
C ARG A 166 -2.69 -17.36 -10.82
N VAL A 167 -3.60 -17.77 -9.96
CA VAL A 167 -5.04 -17.54 -10.08
C VAL A 167 -5.47 -16.63 -8.97
N VAL A 168 -5.84 -15.39 -9.32
CA VAL A 168 -6.21 -14.37 -8.36
C VAL A 168 -7.72 -14.25 -8.31
N SER A 169 -8.26 -14.32 -7.11
CA SER A 169 -9.70 -14.16 -6.90
C SER A 169 -10.18 -12.75 -7.28
N PRO A 170 -11.42 -12.61 -7.78
CA PRO A 170 -11.92 -11.32 -8.28
C PRO A 170 -11.88 -10.21 -7.25
N GLN A 171 -12.22 -10.51 -6.01
CA GLN A 171 -12.30 -9.52 -4.94
C GLN A 171 -10.91 -9.05 -4.50
N LEU A 172 -9.95 -10.00 -4.43
CA LEU A 172 -8.57 -9.68 -4.08
C LEU A 172 -7.88 -8.89 -5.20
N ALA A 173 -8.19 -9.23 -6.46
CA ALA A 173 -7.78 -8.44 -7.60
C ALA A 173 -8.35 -7.01 -7.55
N ASN A 174 -9.62 -6.87 -7.14
CA ASN A 174 -10.25 -5.56 -6.96
C ASN A 174 -9.60 -4.75 -5.82
N PHE A 175 -9.24 -5.40 -4.69
CA PHE A 175 -8.52 -4.74 -3.61
C PHE A 175 -7.21 -4.11 -4.11
N VAL A 176 -6.39 -4.88 -4.83
CA VAL A 176 -5.12 -4.37 -5.38
C VAL A 176 -5.36 -3.31 -6.45
N ALA A 177 -6.33 -3.51 -7.35
CA ALA A 177 -6.68 -2.54 -8.38
C ALA A 177 -7.18 -1.21 -7.81
N LEU A 178 -8.05 -1.22 -6.78
CA LEU A 178 -8.52 -0.01 -6.11
C LEU A 178 -7.39 0.72 -5.37
N THR A 179 -6.47 -0.04 -4.77
CA THR A 179 -5.27 0.54 -4.16
C THR A 179 -4.37 1.19 -5.22
N ALA A 180 -4.23 0.58 -6.41
CA ALA A 180 -3.51 1.16 -7.53
C ALA A 180 -4.21 2.42 -8.08
N CYS A 181 -5.54 2.43 -8.16
CA CYS A 181 -6.32 3.62 -8.53
C CYS A 181 -6.08 4.78 -7.55
N ASN A 182 -5.97 4.49 -6.24
CA ASN A 182 -5.58 5.51 -5.26
C ASN A 182 -4.25 6.16 -5.65
N ARG A 183 -3.23 5.37 -6.03
CA ARG A 183 -1.91 5.88 -6.46
C ARG A 183 -1.99 6.74 -7.72
N LEU A 184 -2.78 6.28 -8.69
CA LEU A 184 -3.01 7.05 -9.91
C LEU A 184 -3.66 8.42 -9.62
N PHE A 185 -4.69 8.46 -8.78
CA PHE A 185 -5.35 9.72 -8.40
C PHE A 185 -4.40 10.64 -7.62
N THR A 186 -3.57 10.09 -6.76
CA THR A 186 -2.55 10.86 -6.03
C THR A 186 -1.51 11.42 -6.99
N LEU A 187 -1.05 10.65 -7.97
CA LEU A 187 -0.13 11.13 -9.01
C LEU A 187 -0.77 12.26 -9.83
N VAL A 188 -2.01 12.09 -10.29
CA VAL A 188 -2.76 13.13 -11.02
C VAL A 188 -2.89 14.39 -10.18
N PHE A 189 -3.18 14.27 -8.88
CA PHE A 189 -3.22 15.41 -7.98
C PHE A 189 -1.88 16.15 -7.94
N TRP A 190 -0.75 15.45 -7.77
CA TRP A 190 0.57 16.08 -7.71
C TRP A 190 1.00 16.70 -9.05
N VAL A 191 0.61 16.11 -10.17
CA VAL A 191 0.83 16.70 -11.51
C VAL A 191 0.02 17.98 -11.66
N SER A 192 -1.24 17.97 -11.23
CA SER A 192 -2.17 19.10 -11.38
C SER A 192 -1.94 20.22 -10.36
N TYR A 193 -1.25 19.93 -9.25
CA TYR A 193 -1.11 20.83 -8.10
C TYR A 193 -0.66 22.27 -8.47
N PRO A 194 0.37 22.50 -9.32
CA PRO A 194 0.81 23.85 -9.67
C PRO A 194 -0.22 24.64 -10.44
N TYR A 195 -1.03 23.94 -11.25
CA TYR A 195 -2.07 24.59 -12.07
C TYR A 195 -3.28 25.01 -11.24
N VAL A 196 -3.60 24.22 -10.19
CA VAL A 196 -4.75 24.47 -9.31
C VAL A 196 -4.40 25.51 -8.25
N PHE A 197 -3.17 25.49 -7.72
CA PHE A 197 -2.75 26.32 -6.58
C PHE A 197 -1.77 27.46 -6.96
N TRP A 198 -1.87 27.98 -8.18
CA TRP A 198 -1.16 29.18 -8.64
C TRP A 198 0.34 29.17 -8.33
N ASN A 199 1.08 28.29 -8.98
CA ASN A 199 2.53 28.20 -8.88
C ASN A 199 3.10 27.96 -7.46
N ARG A 200 2.30 27.54 -6.50
CA ARG A 200 2.85 27.04 -5.23
C ARG A 200 3.40 25.65 -5.44
N TYR A 201 4.71 25.55 -5.42
CA TYR A 201 5.42 24.25 -5.50
C TYR A 201 5.76 23.82 -4.07
N PRO A 202 5.11 22.79 -3.52
CA PRO A 202 5.56 22.22 -2.26
C PRO A 202 6.92 21.57 -2.47
N ASP A 203 7.84 21.75 -1.51
CA ASP A 203 9.23 21.30 -1.56
C ASP A 203 9.42 19.81 -1.86
N ASN A 204 8.36 19.02 -1.72
CA ASN A 204 8.36 17.57 -1.81
C ASN A 204 7.68 16.99 -3.05
N ARG A 205 7.15 17.82 -3.93
CA ARG A 205 6.35 17.36 -5.07
C ARG A 205 7.07 16.31 -5.92
N GLY A 206 8.35 16.58 -6.27
CA GLY A 206 9.14 15.66 -7.09
C GLY A 206 9.31 14.29 -6.45
N VAL A 207 9.48 14.28 -5.16
CA VAL A 207 9.64 13.08 -4.33
C VAL A 207 8.35 12.26 -4.30
N GLN A 208 7.22 12.91 -4.07
CA GLN A 208 5.91 12.25 -4.05
C GLN A 208 5.54 11.70 -5.42
N MET A 209 5.76 12.49 -6.49
CA MET A 209 5.55 12.00 -7.85
C MET A 209 6.43 10.80 -8.18
N ALA A 210 7.71 10.80 -7.80
CA ALA A 210 8.62 9.69 -8.02
C ALA A 210 8.17 8.43 -7.25
N SER A 211 7.70 8.57 -6.01
CA SER A 211 7.14 7.47 -5.22
C SER A 211 5.90 6.87 -5.88
N GLU A 212 4.96 7.70 -6.34
CA GLU A 212 3.74 7.22 -7.00
C GLU A 212 4.04 6.55 -8.35
N ILE A 213 4.97 7.10 -9.13
CA ILE A 213 5.42 6.49 -10.38
C ILE A 213 6.07 5.13 -10.12
N LEU A 214 6.97 5.04 -9.13
CA LEU A 214 7.61 3.78 -8.76
C LEU A 214 6.58 2.73 -8.34
N ASN A 215 5.59 3.13 -7.52
CA ASN A 215 4.51 2.25 -7.10
C ASN A 215 3.70 1.72 -8.30
N LEU A 216 3.30 2.61 -9.21
CA LEU A 216 2.56 2.23 -10.41
C LEU A 216 3.39 1.35 -11.36
N LEU A 217 4.70 1.56 -11.45
CA LEU A 217 5.60 0.67 -12.20
C LEU A 217 5.67 -0.73 -11.58
N ILE A 218 5.76 -0.83 -10.26
CA ILE A 218 5.72 -2.12 -9.54
C ILE A 218 4.40 -2.85 -9.81
N LEU A 219 3.30 -2.11 -9.89
CA LEU A 219 1.96 -2.67 -10.11
C LEU A 219 1.62 -2.90 -11.58
N SER A 220 2.42 -2.39 -12.51
CA SER A 220 2.09 -2.32 -13.95
C SER A 220 1.82 -3.69 -14.57
N ASP A 221 2.62 -4.70 -14.21
CA ASP A 221 2.45 -6.06 -14.70
C ASP A 221 1.10 -6.66 -14.24
N PHE A 222 0.79 -6.56 -12.95
CA PHE A 222 -0.51 -6.99 -12.43
C PHE A 222 -1.67 -6.22 -13.08
N LEU A 223 -1.57 -4.90 -13.18
CA LEU A 223 -2.62 -4.07 -13.78
C LEU A 223 -2.87 -4.42 -15.25
N TYR A 224 -1.81 -4.74 -16.00
CA TYR A 224 -1.95 -5.22 -17.38
C TYR A 224 -2.83 -6.48 -17.46
N TYR A 225 -2.53 -7.51 -16.64
CA TYR A 225 -3.32 -8.75 -16.64
C TYR A 225 -4.73 -8.52 -16.08
N PHE A 226 -4.87 -7.66 -15.07
CA PHE A 226 -6.18 -7.29 -14.53
C PHE A 226 -7.09 -6.64 -15.60
N VAL A 227 -6.61 -5.60 -16.27
CA VAL A 227 -7.38 -4.90 -17.32
C VAL A 227 -7.70 -5.86 -18.47
N ARG A 228 -6.72 -6.65 -18.92
CA ARG A 228 -6.90 -7.64 -19.98
C ARG A 228 -7.98 -8.68 -19.63
N ALA A 229 -8.00 -9.18 -18.40
CA ALA A 229 -9.01 -10.11 -17.93
C ALA A 229 -10.40 -9.46 -17.95
N ARG A 230 -10.51 -8.20 -17.46
CA ARG A 230 -11.78 -7.47 -17.45
C ARG A 230 -12.31 -7.17 -18.85
N LEU A 231 -11.46 -6.76 -19.78
CA LEU A 231 -11.84 -6.53 -21.18
C LEU A 231 -12.32 -7.81 -21.88
N ARG A 232 -11.88 -8.99 -21.43
CA ARG A 232 -12.33 -10.30 -21.91
C ARG A 232 -13.56 -10.84 -21.19
N GLY A 233 -14.17 -10.06 -20.29
CA GLY A 233 -15.32 -10.50 -19.47
C GLY A 233 -14.95 -11.55 -18.41
N GLN A 234 -13.66 -11.79 -18.16
CA GLN A 234 -13.21 -12.74 -17.15
C GLN A 234 -13.29 -12.12 -15.76
N THR A 235 -13.83 -12.85 -14.81
CA THR A 235 -13.89 -12.42 -13.41
C THR A 235 -12.57 -12.71 -12.66
N VAL A 236 -11.87 -13.75 -13.07
CA VAL A 236 -10.62 -14.23 -12.47
C VAL A 236 -9.41 -13.71 -13.26
N VAL A 237 -8.38 -13.28 -12.56
CA VAL A 237 -7.12 -12.83 -13.18
C VAL A 237 -6.12 -13.99 -13.16
N VAL A 238 -5.62 -14.38 -14.33
CA VAL A 238 -4.58 -15.41 -14.48
C VAL A 238 -3.27 -14.74 -14.83
N ILE A 239 -2.25 -14.96 -14.02
CA ILE A 239 -0.90 -14.43 -14.20
C ILE A 239 -0.04 -15.55 -14.83
N PRO A 240 0.50 -15.37 -16.06
CA PRO A 240 1.36 -16.35 -16.69
C PRO A 240 2.69 -16.46 -15.94
N GLN A 241 3.37 -17.62 -16.10
CA GLN A 241 4.74 -17.74 -15.60
C GLN A 241 5.66 -16.75 -16.33
N GLY A 242 6.43 -15.99 -15.58
CA GLY A 242 7.57 -15.29 -16.15
C GLY A 242 8.54 -16.30 -16.80
N LEU A 243 9.20 -15.87 -17.87
CA LEU A 243 10.14 -16.65 -18.70
C LEU A 243 11.35 -17.26 -17.95
N ASN A 244 11.42 -17.14 -16.62
CA ASN A 244 12.59 -17.52 -15.81
C ASN A 244 12.50 -18.92 -15.17
N GLN A 245 11.71 -19.82 -15.73
CA GLN A 245 11.74 -21.25 -15.38
C GLN A 245 12.03 -22.06 -16.66
N VAL A 246 13.20 -21.83 -17.23
CA VAL A 246 13.91 -22.78 -18.12
C VAL A 246 15.20 -23.14 -17.44
#